data_de3b7409dfabcaf7c9156c869c919180
#
_entry.id   de3b7409dfabcaf7c9156c869c919180
#
_cell.length_a   1.000
_cell.length_b   1.000
_cell.length_c   1.000
_cell.angle_alpha   90.00
_cell.angle_beta   90.00
_cell.angle_gamma   90.00
#
_symmetry.space_group_name_H-M   'P 1'
#
loop_
_entity.id
_entity.type
_entity.pdbx_description
1 polymer ?
#
loop_
_entity_poly.entity_id
_entity_poly.type
_entity_poly.pdbx_seq_one_letter_code
_entity_poly.pdbx_strand_id
1 'polypeptide(L)'
;MQLSMETVVLRNKFGDETAIRMLKEAGFDGIDYSFYWPETPERNMLGEDYIRRACEVKSYLEALDMSCLQAHAPLNPRPVASLELSDPTCLELIRSIEFSGILRVKTLVVHALTPPEGRGLIEYNLEFYRFLEPFAREAG
;
A
#
# COMPACT_ATOMS: atom_id res chain seq x y z
N MET A 1 -9.38 -6.41 21.22
CA MET A 1 -9.33 -6.68 19.77
C MET A 1 -9.57 -5.36 19.06
N GLN A 2 -8.78 -5.00 18.06
CA GLN A 2 -8.98 -3.79 17.27
C GLN A 2 -9.71 -4.16 15.96
N LEU A 3 -10.59 -3.28 15.51
CA LEU A 3 -11.36 -3.43 14.28
C LEU A 3 -10.89 -2.41 13.26
N SER A 4 -10.50 -2.88 12.08
CA SER A 4 -10.15 -2.02 10.94
C SER A 4 -10.98 -2.37 9.71
N MET A 5 -11.08 -1.43 8.79
CA MET A 5 -11.73 -1.65 7.51
C MET A 5 -10.85 -1.15 6.37
N GLU A 6 -10.86 -1.86 5.26
CA GLU A 6 -10.15 -1.50 4.04
C GLU A 6 -10.71 -0.21 3.43
N THR A 7 -9.81 0.68 3.02
CA THR A 7 -10.16 2.05 2.64
C THR A 7 -10.53 2.23 1.17
N VAL A 8 -10.20 1.29 0.27
CA VAL A 8 -10.21 1.50 -1.18
C VAL A 8 -11.52 2.07 -1.72
N VAL A 9 -12.66 1.51 -1.31
CA VAL A 9 -13.97 1.92 -1.85
C VAL A 9 -14.33 3.34 -1.38
N LEU A 10 -14.15 3.62 -0.10
CA LEU A 10 -14.46 4.93 0.47
C LEU A 10 -13.48 5.99 -0.04
N ARG A 11 -12.19 5.67 -0.06
CA ARG A 11 -11.15 6.56 -0.56
C ARG A 11 -11.37 6.94 -2.03
N ASN A 12 -11.65 5.97 -2.88
CA ASN A 12 -11.89 6.22 -4.31
C ASN A 12 -13.11 7.10 -4.54
N LYS A 13 -14.12 7.00 -3.67
CA LYS A 13 -15.34 7.78 -3.81
C LYS A 13 -15.28 9.17 -3.15
N PHE A 14 -14.62 9.28 -2.00
CA PHE A 14 -14.72 10.47 -1.15
C PHE A 14 -13.36 11.13 -0.82
N GLY A 15 -12.23 10.52 -1.21
CA GLY A 15 -10.88 10.92 -0.80
C GLY A 15 -10.50 10.42 0.60
N ASP A 16 -9.20 10.50 0.92
CA ASP A 16 -8.64 9.91 2.15
C ASP A 16 -9.21 10.52 3.43
N GLU A 17 -9.21 11.84 3.54
CA GLU A 17 -9.70 12.54 4.74
C GLU A 17 -11.13 12.15 5.09
N THR A 18 -12.01 12.20 4.08
CA THR A 18 -13.43 11.87 4.29
C THR A 18 -13.61 10.39 4.61
N ALA A 19 -12.89 9.51 3.92
CA ALA A 19 -12.95 8.07 4.16
C ALA A 19 -12.54 7.72 5.61
N ILE A 20 -11.42 8.27 6.08
CA ILE A 20 -10.92 8.05 7.44
C ILE A 20 -11.92 8.57 8.48
N ARG A 21 -12.48 9.77 8.28
CA ARG A 21 -13.52 10.32 9.16
C ARG A 21 -14.76 9.43 9.22
N MET A 22 -15.25 8.95 8.08
CA MET A 22 -16.41 8.05 8.04
C MET A 22 -16.16 6.74 8.81
N LEU A 23 -14.96 6.18 8.71
CA LEU A 23 -14.58 4.98 9.46
C LEU A 23 -14.52 5.25 10.97
N LYS A 24 -13.99 6.40 11.39
CA LYS A 24 -14.01 6.81 12.79
C LYS A 24 -15.43 6.95 13.32
N GLU A 25 -16.31 7.63 12.58
CA GLU A 25 -17.72 7.82 12.93
C GLU A 25 -18.48 6.49 13.00
N ALA A 26 -18.09 5.50 12.17
CA ALA A 26 -18.65 4.15 12.20
C ALA A 26 -18.11 3.28 13.35
N GLY A 27 -17.17 3.78 14.16
CA GLY A 27 -16.65 3.10 15.35
C GLY A 27 -15.47 2.16 15.09
N PHE A 28 -14.78 2.30 13.96
CA PHE A 28 -13.54 1.55 13.73
C PHE A 28 -12.39 2.12 14.53
N ASP A 29 -11.51 1.23 15.04
CA ASP A 29 -10.31 1.60 15.80
C ASP A 29 -9.17 2.09 14.90
N GLY A 30 -9.17 1.67 13.64
CA GLY A 30 -8.15 2.02 12.67
C GLY A 30 -8.56 1.69 11.25
N ILE A 31 -7.62 1.87 10.35
CA ILE A 31 -7.82 1.57 8.93
C ILE A 31 -6.90 0.44 8.46
N ASP A 32 -7.33 -0.23 7.39
CA ASP A 32 -6.51 -1.03 6.49
C ASP A 32 -6.33 -0.22 5.20
N TYR A 33 -5.12 0.36 5.01
CA TYR A 33 -4.87 1.25 3.88
C TYR A 33 -4.54 0.46 2.62
N SER A 34 -5.36 0.60 1.60
CA SER A 34 -5.19 -0.16 0.36
C SER A 34 -4.74 0.72 -0.80
N PHE A 35 -3.69 0.28 -1.51
CA PHE A 35 -3.20 0.92 -2.73
C PHE A 35 -3.85 0.37 -4.01
N TYR A 36 -4.94 -0.40 -3.87
CA TYR A 36 -5.62 -1.01 -5.01
C TYR A 36 -6.31 0.04 -5.90
N TRP A 37 -6.29 -0.22 -7.18
CA TRP A 37 -7.09 0.38 -8.25
C TRP A 37 -7.43 1.87 -8.05
N PRO A 38 -6.48 2.78 -8.27
CA PRO A 38 -6.85 4.17 -8.38
C PRO A 38 -7.77 4.34 -9.61
N GLU A 39 -8.92 4.98 -9.42
CA GLU A 39 -9.87 5.21 -10.52
C GLU A 39 -9.30 6.14 -11.59
N THR A 40 -8.38 7.01 -11.22
CA THR A 40 -7.70 7.94 -12.11
C THR A 40 -6.22 8.10 -11.71
N PRO A 41 -5.35 8.53 -12.66
CA PRO A 41 -3.94 8.78 -12.34
C PRO A 41 -3.73 9.75 -11.18
N GLU A 42 -4.60 10.76 -11.02
CA GLU A 42 -4.54 11.75 -9.93
C GLU A 42 -4.83 11.12 -8.56
N ARG A 43 -5.52 9.98 -8.54
CA ARG A 43 -5.80 9.20 -7.32
C ARG A 43 -4.77 8.12 -7.04
N ASN A 44 -3.77 7.97 -7.91
CA ASN A 44 -2.65 7.08 -7.65
C ASN A 44 -1.79 7.63 -6.51
N MET A 45 -1.92 7.03 -5.33
CA MET A 45 -1.19 7.43 -4.13
C MET A 45 0.32 7.17 -4.21
N LEU A 46 0.76 6.41 -5.20
CA LEU A 46 2.15 6.01 -5.39
C LEU A 46 2.84 6.78 -6.54
N GLY A 47 2.28 7.92 -6.96
CA GLY A 47 2.90 8.86 -7.89
C GLY A 47 4.16 9.52 -7.33
N GLU A 48 4.72 10.48 -8.04
CA GLU A 48 5.97 11.16 -7.64
C GLU A 48 5.86 11.89 -6.28
N ASP A 49 4.66 12.29 -5.90
CA ASP A 49 4.36 13.00 -4.66
C ASP A 49 3.92 12.09 -3.49
N TYR A 50 4.17 10.76 -3.59
CA TYR A 50 3.70 9.77 -2.62
C TYR A 50 4.11 10.06 -1.17
N ILE A 51 5.31 10.60 -0.93
CA ILE A 51 5.76 10.97 0.42
C ILE A 51 4.87 12.07 1.01
N ARG A 52 4.57 13.12 0.23
CA ARG A 52 3.66 14.18 0.67
C ARG A 52 2.27 13.61 1.00
N ARG A 53 1.75 12.76 0.14
CA ARG A 53 0.45 12.11 0.34
C ARG A 53 0.45 11.21 1.58
N ALA A 54 1.53 10.46 1.83
CA ALA A 54 1.67 9.66 3.05
C ALA A 54 1.61 10.53 4.31
N CYS A 55 2.30 11.68 4.30
CA CYS A 55 2.26 12.64 5.41
C CYS A 55 0.86 13.23 5.62
N GLU A 56 0.12 13.51 4.55
CA GLU A 56 -1.27 13.98 4.62
C GLU A 56 -2.17 12.93 5.27
N VAL A 57 -2.13 11.68 4.77
CA VAL A 57 -2.92 10.57 5.35
C VAL A 57 -2.56 10.37 6.82
N LYS A 58 -1.28 10.41 7.17
CA LYS A 58 -0.83 10.33 8.57
C LYS A 58 -1.45 11.44 9.42
N SER A 59 -1.46 12.68 8.92
CA SER A 59 -2.04 13.81 9.65
C SER A 59 -3.55 13.64 9.89
N TYR A 60 -4.29 13.07 8.94
CA TYR A 60 -5.71 12.78 9.11
C TYR A 60 -5.96 11.71 10.18
N LEU A 61 -5.13 10.67 10.22
CA LEU A 61 -5.20 9.63 11.25
C LEU A 61 -4.91 10.19 12.64
N GLU A 62 -3.83 10.97 12.77
CA GLU A 62 -3.42 11.60 14.03
C GLU A 62 -4.50 12.56 14.56
N ALA A 63 -5.13 13.37 13.68
CA ALA A 63 -6.19 14.31 14.06
C ALA A 63 -7.44 13.61 14.61
N LEU A 64 -7.67 12.36 14.25
CA LEU A 64 -8.83 11.57 14.66
C LEU A 64 -8.49 10.50 15.72
N ASP A 65 -7.27 10.48 16.23
CA ASP A 65 -6.79 9.42 17.13
C ASP A 65 -7.10 8.01 16.55
N MET A 66 -6.66 7.81 15.31
CA MET A 66 -6.74 6.54 14.58
C MET A 66 -5.36 6.06 14.16
N SER A 67 -5.23 4.77 13.88
CA SER A 67 -4.01 4.15 13.38
C SER A 67 -4.25 3.44 12.06
N CYS A 68 -3.20 3.34 11.24
CA CYS A 68 -3.17 2.39 10.16
C CYS A 68 -2.70 1.04 10.70
N LEU A 69 -3.61 0.08 10.86
CA LEU A 69 -3.30 -1.21 11.49
C LEU A 69 -2.66 -2.19 10.50
N GLN A 70 -3.04 -2.08 9.25
CA GLN A 70 -2.56 -2.89 8.13
C GLN A 70 -2.59 -2.05 6.86
N ALA A 71 -1.82 -2.46 5.86
CA ALA A 71 -1.93 -1.93 4.50
C ALA A 71 -1.84 -3.05 3.46
N HIS A 72 -2.38 -2.79 2.27
CA HIS A 72 -2.27 -3.68 1.12
C HIS A 72 -1.53 -2.97 -0.01
N ALA A 73 -0.43 -3.57 -0.45
CA ALA A 73 0.32 -3.12 -1.62
C ALA A 73 -0.53 -3.21 -2.91
N PRO A 74 -0.16 -2.53 -3.99
CA PRO A 74 -0.86 -2.62 -5.25
C PRO A 74 -1.06 -4.07 -5.68
N LEU A 75 -2.28 -4.41 -6.07
CA LEU A 75 -2.56 -5.68 -6.70
C LEU A 75 -2.19 -5.58 -8.18
N ASN A 76 -1.06 -6.15 -8.55
CA ASN A 76 -0.65 -6.12 -9.95
C ASN A 76 -0.86 -7.49 -10.60
N PRO A 77 -1.80 -7.61 -11.54
CA PRO A 77 -2.04 -8.85 -12.26
C PRO A 77 -1.00 -9.12 -13.37
N ARG A 78 -0.13 -8.15 -13.68
CA ARG A 78 0.84 -8.28 -14.78
C ARG A 78 2.12 -8.95 -14.28
N PRO A 79 2.73 -9.83 -15.08
CA PRO A 79 4.08 -10.30 -14.80
C PRO A 79 5.04 -9.12 -14.76
N VAL A 80 5.90 -9.08 -13.75
CA VAL A 80 7.01 -8.13 -13.71
C VAL A 80 8.10 -8.65 -14.63
N ALA A 81 8.52 -7.84 -15.60
CA ALA A 81 9.51 -8.24 -16.59
C ALA A 81 10.90 -8.43 -15.98
N SER A 82 11.28 -7.55 -15.05
CA SER A 82 12.54 -7.62 -14.32
C SER A 82 12.34 -7.14 -12.87
N LEU A 83 13.07 -7.74 -11.92
CA LEU A 83 13.08 -7.30 -10.53
C LEU A 83 14.10 -6.15 -10.37
N GLU A 84 13.75 -4.99 -10.91
CA GLU A 84 14.59 -3.79 -10.96
C GLU A 84 13.80 -2.53 -10.62
N LEU A 85 14.49 -1.50 -10.13
CA LEU A 85 13.90 -0.19 -9.83
C LEU A 85 13.33 0.53 -11.05
N SER A 86 13.77 0.16 -12.24
CA SER A 86 13.27 0.68 -13.52
C SER A 86 11.91 0.11 -13.92
N ASP A 87 11.50 -1.04 -13.35
CA ASP A 87 10.18 -1.61 -13.60
C ASP A 87 9.12 -0.83 -12.81
N PRO A 88 8.09 -0.29 -13.49
CA PRO A 88 7.07 0.51 -12.82
C PRO A 88 6.34 -0.22 -11.69
N THR A 89 6.12 -1.53 -11.82
CA THR A 89 5.48 -2.34 -10.78
C THR A 89 6.37 -2.47 -9.55
N CYS A 90 7.65 -2.73 -9.74
CA CYS A 90 8.62 -2.76 -8.65
C CYS A 90 8.70 -1.41 -7.94
N LEU A 91 8.72 -0.33 -8.70
CA LEU A 91 8.75 1.02 -8.14
C LEU A 91 7.49 1.33 -7.30
N GLU A 92 6.30 0.98 -7.80
CA GLU A 92 5.05 1.17 -7.03
C GLU A 92 5.04 0.33 -5.75
N LEU A 93 5.54 -0.91 -5.79
CA LEU A 93 5.63 -1.76 -4.61
C LEU A 93 6.59 -1.18 -3.56
N ILE A 94 7.75 -0.68 -3.98
CA ILE A 94 8.71 -0.03 -3.08
C ILE A 94 8.09 1.24 -2.47
N ARG A 95 7.46 2.09 -3.27
CA ARG A 95 6.77 3.28 -2.78
C ARG A 95 5.63 2.93 -1.80
N SER A 96 4.93 1.80 -1.99
CA SER A 96 3.92 1.34 -1.03
C SER A 96 4.53 0.91 0.31
N ILE A 97 5.73 0.33 0.30
CA ILE A 97 6.49 -0.02 1.51
C ILE A 97 6.88 1.25 2.25
N GLU A 98 7.49 2.23 1.57
CA GLU A 98 7.92 3.50 2.16
C GLU A 98 6.73 4.32 2.70
N PHE A 99 5.64 4.40 1.93
CA PHE A 99 4.39 5.02 2.38
C PHE A 99 3.87 4.36 3.67
N SER A 100 3.87 3.02 3.71
CA SER A 100 3.44 2.25 4.89
C SER A 100 4.34 2.51 6.09
N GLY A 101 5.64 2.66 5.89
CA GLY A 101 6.59 3.05 6.94
C GLY A 101 6.28 4.44 7.52
N ILE A 102 5.95 5.43 6.68
CA ILE A 102 5.52 6.77 7.13
C ILE A 102 4.26 6.69 8.00
N LEU A 103 3.30 5.82 7.64
CA LEU A 103 2.09 5.57 8.44
C LEU A 103 2.35 4.71 9.69
N ARG A 104 3.56 4.20 9.89
CA ARG A 104 3.95 3.28 10.97
C ARG A 104 3.18 1.96 10.96
N VAL A 105 2.83 1.48 9.77
CA VAL A 105 2.14 0.20 9.58
C VAL A 105 3.09 -0.95 9.93
N LYS A 106 2.60 -1.93 10.67
CA LYS A 106 3.39 -3.12 11.05
C LYS A 106 3.23 -4.30 10.09
N THR A 107 2.19 -4.27 9.28
CA THR A 107 1.88 -5.35 8.33
C THR A 107 1.47 -4.77 7.00
N LEU A 108 2.29 -4.96 5.98
CA LEU A 108 1.94 -4.70 4.59
C LEU A 108 1.71 -6.04 3.87
N VAL A 109 0.51 -6.23 3.36
CA VAL A 109 0.18 -7.41 2.56
C VAL A 109 0.67 -7.22 1.13
N VAL A 110 1.56 -8.08 0.69
CA VAL A 110 2.08 -8.10 -0.69
C VAL A 110 1.67 -9.42 -1.34
N HIS A 111 0.97 -9.33 -2.47
CA HIS A 111 0.51 -10.52 -3.19
C HIS A 111 1.60 -11.12 -4.05
N ALA A 112 1.55 -12.45 -4.22
CA ALA A 112 2.43 -13.15 -5.16
C ALA A 112 2.19 -12.66 -6.59
N LEU A 113 3.27 -12.51 -7.34
CA LEU A 113 3.21 -12.13 -8.73
C LEU A 113 3.06 -13.36 -9.64
N THR A 114 2.40 -13.18 -10.78
CA THR A 114 2.40 -14.17 -11.83
C THR A 114 3.78 -14.17 -12.51
N PRO A 115 4.50 -15.32 -12.54
CA PRO A 115 5.81 -15.37 -13.16
C PRO A 115 5.73 -15.22 -14.68
N PRO A 116 6.78 -14.74 -15.33
CA PRO A 116 6.92 -14.84 -16.78
C PRO A 116 6.87 -16.30 -17.25
N GLU A 117 6.55 -16.49 -18.53
CA GLU A 117 6.52 -17.82 -19.13
C GLU A 117 7.85 -18.57 -18.94
N GLY A 118 7.75 -19.84 -18.58
CA GLY A 118 8.92 -20.71 -18.33
C GLY A 118 9.57 -20.58 -16.96
N ARG A 119 9.07 -19.70 -16.09
CA ARG A 119 9.56 -19.59 -14.69
C ARG A 119 8.61 -20.26 -13.70
N GLY A 120 9.18 -20.95 -12.70
CA GLY A 120 8.43 -21.53 -11.60
C GLY A 120 7.81 -20.47 -10.69
N LEU A 121 6.56 -20.68 -10.25
CA LEU A 121 5.83 -19.73 -9.39
C LEU A 121 6.55 -19.49 -8.06
N ILE A 122 7.05 -20.54 -7.44
CA ILE A 122 7.67 -20.48 -6.11
C ILE A 122 9.02 -19.77 -6.19
N GLU A 123 9.90 -20.22 -7.08
CA GLU A 123 11.24 -19.65 -7.26
C GLU A 123 11.15 -18.15 -7.59
N TYR A 124 10.26 -17.79 -8.52
CA TYR A 124 10.08 -16.40 -8.92
C TYR A 124 9.62 -15.51 -7.76
N ASN A 125 8.65 -15.97 -6.97
CA ASN A 125 8.15 -15.19 -5.84
C ASN A 125 9.13 -15.16 -4.66
N LEU A 126 9.97 -16.18 -4.46
CA LEU A 126 11.05 -16.12 -3.49
C LEU A 126 12.10 -15.05 -3.87
N GLU A 127 12.46 -14.94 -5.14
CA GLU A 127 13.34 -13.87 -5.63
C GLU A 127 12.68 -12.49 -5.46
N PHE A 128 11.40 -12.39 -5.82
CA PHE A 128 10.63 -11.17 -5.68
C PHE A 128 10.55 -10.67 -4.22
N TYR A 129 10.24 -11.52 -3.26
CA TYR A 129 10.20 -11.12 -1.86
C TYR A 129 11.60 -10.78 -1.31
N ARG A 130 12.64 -11.48 -1.75
CA ARG A 130 14.02 -11.12 -1.40
C ARG A 130 14.43 -9.77 -1.98
N PHE A 131 13.93 -9.42 -3.16
CA PHE A 131 14.15 -8.09 -3.74
C PHE A 131 13.48 -6.99 -2.90
N LEU A 132 12.29 -7.22 -2.35
CA LEU A 132 11.57 -6.23 -1.53
C LEU A 132 12.09 -6.14 -0.08
N GLU A 133 12.71 -7.19 0.45
CA GLU A 133 13.14 -7.27 1.86
C GLU A 133 14.00 -6.10 2.35
N PRO A 134 15.02 -5.62 1.61
CA PRO A 134 15.83 -4.48 2.05
C PRO A 134 15.01 -3.21 2.27
N PHE A 135 14.08 -2.92 1.37
CA PHE A 135 13.20 -1.75 1.46
C PHE A 135 12.25 -1.84 2.66
N ALA A 136 11.71 -3.03 2.91
CA ALA A 136 10.86 -3.26 4.08
C ALA A 136 11.62 -3.08 5.40
N ARG A 137 12.87 -3.52 5.48
CA ARG A 137 13.73 -3.34 6.65
C ARG A 137 14.08 -1.86 6.89
N GLU A 138 14.30 -1.09 5.83
CA GLU A 138 14.60 0.34 5.92
C GLU A 138 13.38 1.15 6.35
N ALA A 139 12.19 0.77 5.89
CA ALA A 139 10.94 1.44 6.23
C ALA A 139 10.47 1.18 7.68
N GLY A 140 10.94 0.13 8.36
CA GLY A 140 10.63 -0.21 9.76
C GLY A 140 9.52 -1.21 9.91
#